data_8b292c2009e878c2ecfbee4944158f52
#
_entry.id   8b292c2009e878c2ecfbee4944158f52
#
_cell.length_a   1.000
_cell.length_b   1.000
_cell.length_c   1.000
_cell.angle_alpha   90.00
_cell.angle_beta   90.00
_cell.angle_gamma   90.00
#
_symmetry.space_group_name_H-M   'P 1'
#
loop_
_entity.id
_entity.type
_entity.pdbx_description
1 polymer ?
#
loop_
_entity_poly.entity_id
_entity_poly.type
_entity_poly.pdbx_seq_one_letter_code
_entity_poly.pdbx_strand_id
1 'polypeptide(L)'
;MTRPGQPSGPRAKESLVSAVEATVEALYRYPFKSMRGETVDDVRLDGRGMAGDREWAATFPDGRVGSCKTWKHVRRLDGLLAYAARTRHGRVEVHTPTGAVLAAGDPDLDAALTALAGEPVRAARESGTPHFDIGAVHLISRSSLTALAAEVPGGTVVPVARFRPNIVIAGKWGPGFEDDWIGREVSIGETTRLEITEQTERCVTVTLPQPGVPRDKEVLRVLAKGRNTNFGVYAKVICAGSVRFGDRVRVS
;
A
#
# COMPACT_ATOMS: atom_id res chain seq x y z
N MET A 1 -29.62 21.33 65.05
CA MET A 1 -28.53 20.34 64.87
C MET A 1 -28.60 19.91 63.42
N THR A 2 -27.80 20.53 62.58
CA THR A 2 -27.67 20.30 61.15
C THR A 2 -26.42 19.46 60.90
N ARG A 3 -26.58 18.30 60.23
CA ARG A 3 -25.45 17.44 59.79
C ARG A 3 -24.75 18.03 58.58
N PRO A 4 -23.43 18.03 58.54
CA PRO A 4 -22.66 18.51 57.38
C PRO A 4 -22.69 17.47 56.26
N GLY A 5 -22.82 17.97 55.01
CA GLY A 5 -22.78 17.18 53.79
C GLY A 5 -21.40 16.58 53.51
N GLN A 6 -21.38 15.38 52.99
CA GLN A 6 -20.19 14.73 52.43
C GLN A 6 -19.78 15.38 51.11
N PRO A 7 -18.47 15.57 50.87
CA PRO A 7 -17.99 16.01 49.58
C PRO A 7 -18.10 14.87 48.56
N SER A 8 -18.78 15.13 47.44
CA SER A 8 -18.78 14.28 46.27
C SER A 8 -17.37 14.25 45.65
N GLY A 9 -16.69 13.11 45.70
CA GLY A 9 -15.42 12.88 45.04
C GLY A 9 -15.55 13.03 43.50
N PRO A 10 -14.44 13.35 42.82
CA PRO A 10 -14.44 13.52 41.38
C PRO A 10 -14.78 12.19 40.73
N ARG A 11 -15.87 12.16 39.96
CA ARG A 11 -16.15 11.05 39.02
C ARG A 11 -14.97 10.95 38.06
N ALA A 12 -14.26 9.83 38.13
CA ALA A 12 -13.32 9.43 37.11
C ALA A 12 -14.06 9.48 35.77
N LYS A 13 -13.61 10.35 34.88
CA LYS A 13 -13.98 10.27 33.46
C LYS A 13 -13.37 8.99 32.94
N GLU A 14 -14.10 7.89 32.99
CA GLU A 14 -13.81 6.74 32.16
C GLU A 14 -13.85 7.23 30.71
N SER A 15 -12.67 7.36 30.14
CA SER A 15 -12.48 7.54 28.71
C SER A 15 -13.02 6.28 28.03
N LEU A 16 -14.28 6.34 27.61
CA LEU A 16 -14.83 5.44 26.60
C LEU A 16 -14.10 5.77 25.30
N VAL A 17 -12.87 5.30 25.16
CA VAL A 17 -12.25 5.12 23.86
C VAL A 17 -13.11 4.04 23.19
N SER A 18 -14.09 4.47 22.43
CA SER A 18 -14.86 3.60 21.54
C SER A 18 -13.84 2.92 20.62
N ALA A 19 -13.57 1.65 20.89
CA ALA A 19 -12.65 0.87 20.09
C ALA A 19 -13.23 0.85 18.67
N VAL A 20 -12.58 1.61 17.79
CA VAL A 20 -12.92 1.67 16.38
C VAL A 20 -12.67 0.29 15.80
N GLU A 21 -13.74 -0.44 15.44
CA GLU A 21 -13.63 -1.78 14.88
C GLU A 21 -13.68 -1.72 13.35
N ALA A 22 -12.51 -1.84 12.74
CA ALA A 22 -12.37 -2.23 11.35
C ALA A 22 -11.86 -3.68 11.29
N THR A 23 -11.88 -4.24 10.10
CA THR A 23 -11.26 -5.53 9.80
C THR A 23 -10.37 -5.41 8.56
N VAL A 24 -9.37 -6.27 8.48
CA VAL A 24 -8.57 -6.44 7.26
C VAL A 24 -9.46 -7.11 6.20
N GLU A 25 -9.75 -6.39 5.11
CA GLU A 25 -10.58 -6.89 4.01
C GLU A 25 -9.75 -7.53 2.91
N ALA A 26 -8.53 -7.05 2.68
CA ALA A 26 -7.61 -7.63 1.71
C ALA A 26 -6.16 -7.28 2.02
N LEU A 27 -5.26 -8.17 1.65
CA LEU A 27 -3.81 -7.99 1.71
C LEU A 27 -3.22 -8.13 0.32
N TYR A 28 -2.36 -7.17 -0.05
CA TYR A 28 -1.67 -7.16 -1.34
C TYR A 28 -0.17 -7.05 -1.13
N ARG A 29 0.58 -7.94 -1.79
CA ARG A 29 2.03 -7.89 -1.85
C ARG A 29 2.47 -7.62 -3.28
N TYR A 30 3.50 -6.79 -3.44
CA TYR A 30 4.08 -6.41 -4.71
C TYR A 30 5.56 -6.79 -4.73
N PRO A 31 5.92 -8.06 -4.96
CA PRO A 31 7.29 -8.53 -4.81
C PRO A 31 8.32 -7.76 -5.63
N PHE A 32 7.87 -7.21 -6.78
CA PHE A 32 8.70 -6.40 -7.67
C PHE A 32 8.15 -4.97 -7.79
N LYS A 33 9.02 -3.98 -7.60
CA LYS A 33 8.66 -2.54 -7.70
C LYS A 33 8.00 -2.24 -9.05
N SER A 34 6.90 -1.50 -9.02
CA SER A 34 6.15 -1.04 -10.20
C SER A 34 5.50 -2.12 -11.08
N MET A 35 5.68 -3.41 -10.80
CA MET A 35 4.90 -4.48 -11.41
C MET A 35 3.60 -4.71 -10.66
N ARG A 36 2.60 -5.33 -11.27
CA ARG A 36 1.39 -5.82 -10.58
C ARG A 36 1.78 -6.85 -9.52
N GLY A 37 1.04 -6.89 -8.44
CA GLY A 37 1.30 -7.78 -7.32
C GLY A 37 0.34 -8.97 -7.25
N GLU A 38 0.23 -9.51 -6.06
CA GLU A 38 -0.60 -10.66 -5.70
C GLU A 38 -1.45 -10.35 -4.46
N THR A 39 -2.57 -11.04 -4.33
CA THR A 39 -3.34 -11.10 -3.10
C THR A 39 -2.77 -12.22 -2.23
N VAL A 40 -2.69 -12.00 -0.93
CA VAL A 40 -2.27 -12.98 0.07
C VAL A 40 -3.29 -13.04 1.20
N ASP A 41 -3.46 -14.22 1.81
CA ASP A 41 -4.41 -14.40 2.91
C ASP A 41 -3.78 -14.08 4.26
N ASP A 42 -2.47 -14.24 4.37
CA ASP A 42 -1.67 -13.88 5.54
C ASP A 42 -0.29 -13.39 5.13
N VAL A 43 0.31 -12.55 5.97
CA VAL A 43 1.66 -12.04 5.75
C VAL A 43 2.27 -11.56 7.06
N ARG A 44 3.60 -11.71 7.18
CA ARG A 44 4.38 -11.13 8.26
C ARG A 44 4.69 -9.65 7.98
N LEU A 45 4.53 -8.82 8.99
CA LEU A 45 5.03 -7.45 9.02
C LEU A 45 6.20 -7.36 10.01
N ASP A 46 7.23 -6.64 9.66
CA ASP A 46 8.41 -6.35 10.50
C ASP A 46 8.90 -4.91 10.29
N GLY A 47 10.02 -4.54 10.89
CA GLY A 47 10.54 -3.17 10.82
C GLY A 47 10.80 -2.65 9.39
N ARG A 48 10.97 -3.55 8.41
CA ARG A 48 11.05 -3.18 7.00
C ARG A 48 9.67 -2.94 6.37
N GLY A 49 8.61 -3.48 6.93
CA GLY A 49 7.26 -3.44 6.38
C GLY A 49 6.72 -4.83 6.10
N MET A 50 5.99 -5.01 5.00
CA MET A 50 5.42 -6.30 4.60
C MET A 50 6.50 -7.20 3.99
N ALA A 51 6.65 -8.39 4.54
CA ALA A 51 7.64 -9.38 4.08
C ALA A 51 7.44 -9.72 2.60
N GLY A 52 8.51 -9.62 1.82
CA GLY A 52 8.51 -9.87 0.38
C GLY A 52 7.97 -8.71 -0.47
N ASP A 53 7.54 -7.60 0.13
CA ASP A 53 6.99 -6.47 -0.63
C ASP A 53 8.12 -5.58 -1.19
N ARG A 54 8.13 -5.37 -2.51
CA ARG A 54 9.07 -4.50 -3.24
C ARG A 54 10.56 -4.81 -2.98
N GLU A 55 10.86 -6.06 -2.66
CA GLU A 55 12.25 -6.49 -2.46
C GLU A 55 13.06 -6.50 -3.77
N TRP A 56 12.40 -6.61 -4.91
CA TRP A 56 13.01 -6.61 -6.23
C TRP A 56 12.63 -5.37 -7.02
N ALA A 57 13.55 -4.93 -7.87
CA ALA A 57 13.32 -3.83 -8.80
C ALA A 57 14.17 -3.97 -10.06
N ALA A 58 13.73 -3.35 -11.16
CA ALA A 58 14.55 -3.12 -12.33
C ALA A 58 15.58 -2.04 -11.99
N THR A 59 16.88 -2.33 -12.14
CA THR A 59 17.96 -1.44 -11.75
C THR A 59 18.82 -1.11 -12.95
N PHE A 60 19.04 0.17 -13.19
CA PHE A 60 19.91 0.71 -14.24
C PHE A 60 21.39 0.67 -13.82
N PRO A 61 22.34 0.78 -14.77
CA PRO A 61 23.78 0.78 -14.46
C PRO A 61 24.22 1.92 -13.53
N ASP A 62 23.49 3.04 -13.53
CA ASP A 62 23.74 4.20 -12.66
C ASP A 62 23.17 4.03 -11.23
N GLY A 63 22.66 2.85 -10.91
CA GLY A 63 22.08 2.50 -9.62
C GLY A 63 20.63 3.00 -9.40
N ARG A 64 20.06 3.77 -10.34
CA ARG A 64 18.66 4.19 -10.25
C ARG A 64 17.70 3.03 -10.50
N VAL A 65 16.56 3.10 -9.86
CA VAL A 65 15.54 2.04 -9.88
C VAL A 65 14.43 2.39 -10.85
N GLY A 66 14.02 1.45 -11.68
CA GLY A 66 12.92 1.58 -12.63
C GLY A 66 11.56 1.76 -11.93
N SER A 67 10.81 2.77 -12.36
CA SER A 67 9.48 3.08 -11.83
C SER A 67 8.57 3.67 -12.91
N CYS A 68 7.26 3.69 -12.65
CA CYS A 68 6.28 4.35 -13.52
C CYS A 68 6.37 5.90 -13.52
N LYS A 69 7.34 6.47 -12.80
CA LYS A 69 7.58 7.92 -12.68
C LYS A 69 9.08 8.20 -12.58
N THR A 70 9.47 9.47 -12.76
CA THR A 70 10.80 9.96 -12.40
C THR A 70 10.70 10.73 -11.09
N TRP A 71 11.54 10.38 -10.10
CA TRP A 71 11.59 11.10 -8.83
C TRP A 71 12.81 10.66 -8.02
N LYS A 72 13.60 11.59 -7.48
CA LYS A 72 14.82 11.28 -6.70
C LYS A 72 15.68 10.19 -7.39
N HIS A 73 15.86 9.05 -6.72
CA HIS A 73 16.65 7.91 -7.17
C HIS A 73 15.90 6.93 -8.08
N VAL A 74 14.66 7.25 -8.47
CA VAL A 74 13.91 6.41 -9.42
C VAL A 74 13.91 7.04 -10.82
N ARG A 75 13.97 6.20 -11.83
CA ARG A 75 13.96 6.55 -13.24
C ARG A 75 12.72 5.94 -13.90
N ARG A 76 12.08 6.71 -14.78
CA ARG A 76 10.91 6.24 -15.50
C ARG A 76 11.26 5.07 -16.41
N LEU A 77 10.50 3.98 -16.23
CA LEU A 77 10.50 2.80 -17.09
C LEU A 77 9.04 2.42 -17.35
N ASP A 78 8.55 2.84 -18.50
CA ASP A 78 7.17 2.56 -18.90
C ASP A 78 6.98 1.06 -19.20
N GLY A 79 5.77 0.55 -19.05
CA GLY A 79 5.43 -0.84 -19.34
C GLY A 79 5.56 -1.81 -18.16
N LEU A 80 6.20 -1.44 -17.05
CA LEU A 80 6.33 -2.33 -15.88
C LEU A 80 4.97 -2.82 -15.34
N LEU A 81 3.90 -2.02 -15.42
CA LEU A 81 2.55 -2.42 -14.98
C LEU A 81 1.92 -3.52 -15.86
N ALA A 82 2.47 -3.81 -17.04
CA ALA A 82 2.05 -4.94 -17.85
C ALA A 82 2.54 -6.28 -17.28
N TYR A 83 3.65 -6.27 -16.54
CA TYR A 83 4.19 -7.45 -15.85
C TYR A 83 3.46 -7.69 -14.52
N ALA A 84 3.51 -8.93 -14.02
CA ALA A 84 3.01 -9.26 -12.68
C ALA A 84 4.06 -10.08 -11.93
N ALA A 85 4.30 -9.74 -10.67
CA ALA A 85 5.22 -10.47 -9.81
C ALA A 85 4.45 -11.21 -8.72
N ARG A 86 4.82 -12.45 -8.46
CA ARG A 86 4.24 -13.31 -7.43
C ARG A 86 5.34 -14.07 -6.71
N THR A 87 5.11 -14.41 -5.46
CA THR A 87 6.01 -15.30 -4.72
C THR A 87 5.46 -16.72 -4.72
N ARG A 88 6.25 -17.67 -5.22
CA ARG A 88 5.94 -19.09 -5.23
C ARG A 88 7.11 -19.88 -4.65
N HIS A 89 6.85 -20.72 -3.66
CA HIS A 89 7.89 -21.56 -3.02
C HIS A 89 9.13 -20.75 -2.57
N GLY A 90 8.91 -19.53 -2.04
CA GLY A 90 10.00 -18.66 -1.56
C GLY A 90 10.77 -17.92 -2.68
N ARG A 91 10.38 -18.07 -3.95
CA ARG A 91 10.98 -17.38 -5.09
C ARG A 91 10.01 -16.39 -5.71
N VAL A 92 10.51 -15.29 -6.23
CA VAL A 92 9.72 -14.32 -6.96
C VAL A 92 9.70 -14.70 -8.44
N GLU A 93 8.52 -14.96 -8.95
CA GLU A 93 8.22 -15.22 -10.36
C GLU A 93 7.61 -13.97 -10.98
N VAL A 94 8.09 -13.61 -12.17
CA VAL A 94 7.61 -12.49 -12.97
C VAL A 94 6.91 -13.03 -14.22
N HIS A 95 5.62 -12.75 -14.32
CA HIS A 95 4.81 -13.06 -15.48
C HIS A 95 4.90 -11.90 -16.47
N THR A 96 5.46 -12.17 -17.66
CA THR A 96 5.63 -11.17 -18.72
C THR A 96 4.31 -10.94 -19.50
N PRO A 97 4.20 -9.83 -20.23
CA PRO A 97 3.04 -9.59 -21.11
C PRO A 97 2.90 -10.63 -22.24
N THR A 98 3.98 -11.33 -22.61
CA THR A 98 4.00 -12.38 -23.64
C THR A 98 3.62 -13.76 -23.10
N GLY A 99 3.36 -13.88 -21.78
CA GLY A 99 2.97 -15.13 -21.14
C GLY A 99 4.13 -15.97 -20.57
N ALA A 100 5.38 -15.53 -20.75
CA ALA A 100 6.51 -16.21 -20.11
C ALA A 100 6.50 -15.99 -18.59
N VAL A 101 7.00 -16.97 -17.83
CA VAL A 101 7.21 -16.90 -16.39
C VAL A 101 8.70 -17.04 -16.12
N LEU A 102 9.31 -15.99 -15.57
CA LEU A 102 10.74 -15.86 -15.34
C LEU A 102 11.02 -15.65 -13.86
N ALA A 103 12.09 -16.23 -13.32
CA ALA A 103 12.44 -15.99 -11.93
C ALA A 103 13.15 -14.62 -11.77
N ALA A 104 12.89 -13.93 -10.65
CA ALA A 104 13.66 -12.74 -10.30
C ALA A 104 15.12 -13.13 -10.03
N GLY A 105 16.06 -12.42 -10.69
CA GLY A 105 17.48 -12.76 -10.69
C GLY A 105 17.91 -13.71 -11.82
N ASP A 106 16.98 -14.09 -12.68
CA ASP A 106 17.30 -14.90 -13.88
C ASP A 106 17.80 -13.98 -15.02
N PRO A 107 18.83 -14.35 -15.77
CA PRO A 107 19.31 -13.62 -16.95
C PRO A 107 18.22 -13.37 -18.00
N ASP A 108 17.26 -14.26 -18.16
CA ASP A 108 16.15 -14.08 -19.10
C ASP A 108 15.23 -12.93 -18.69
N LEU A 109 15.04 -12.71 -17.39
CA LEU A 109 14.32 -11.52 -16.88
C LEU A 109 15.11 -10.25 -17.15
N ASP A 110 16.43 -10.27 -16.94
CA ASP A 110 17.29 -9.12 -17.24
C ASP A 110 17.24 -8.77 -18.73
N ALA A 111 17.25 -9.77 -19.62
CA ALA A 111 17.08 -9.58 -21.05
C ALA A 111 15.72 -8.95 -21.40
N ALA A 112 14.63 -9.44 -20.79
CA ALA A 112 13.29 -8.87 -20.99
C ALA A 112 13.18 -7.42 -20.50
N LEU A 113 13.77 -7.10 -19.35
CA LEU A 113 13.82 -5.73 -18.80
C LEU A 113 14.70 -4.80 -19.65
N THR A 114 15.83 -5.30 -20.16
CA THR A 114 16.72 -4.57 -21.08
C THR A 114 15.99 -4.26 -22.39
N ALA A 115 15.25 -5.22 -22.95
CA ALA A 115 14.44 -4.99 -24.13
C ALA A 115 13.32 -3.96 -23.90
N LEU A 116 12.69 -3.98 -22.71
CA LEU A 116 11.68 -3.01 -22.31
C LEU A 116 12.26 -1.59 -22.20
N ALA A 117 13.46 -1.48 -21.64
CA ALA A 117 14.12 -0.19 -21.38
C ALA A 117 14.84 0.40 -22.59
N GLY A 118 15.26 -0.44 -23.57
CA GLY A 118 16.13 -0.06 -24.67
C GLY A 118 17.60 0.18 -24.28
N GLU A 119 17.96 -0.18 -23.05
CA GLU A 119 19.31 -0.07 -22.50
C GLU A 119 19.51 -1.11 -21.39
N PRO A 120 20.75 -1.40 -20.95
CA PRO A 120 20.99 -2.43 -19.93
C PRO A 120 20.23 -2.16 -18.63
N VAL A 121 19.43 -3.12 -18.22
CA VAL A 121 18.67 -3.14 -16.95
C VAL A 121 18.69 -4.55 -16.40
N ARG A 122 18.83 -4.70 -15.10
CA ARG A 122 18.76 -6.00 -14.43
C ARG A 122 17.74 -6.01 -13.29
N ALA A 123 17.20 -7.16 -13.00
CA ALA A 123 16.45 -7.39 -11.79
C ALA A 123 17.42 -7.48 -10.61
N ALA A 124 17.26 -6.59 -9.63
CA ALA A 124 18.10 -6.60 -8.45
C ALA A 124 17.24 -6.64 -7.19
N ARG A 125 17.68 -7.43 -6.20
CA ARG A 125 17.14 -7.39 -4.86
C ARG A 125 17.67 -6.16 -4.12
N GLU A 126 16.86 -5.56 -3.25
CA GLU A 126 17.31 -4.41 -2.46
C GLU A 126 18.53 -4.77 -1.60
N SER A 127 19.43 -3.80 -1.46
CA SER A 127 20.60 -3.88 -0.61
C SER A 127 20.80 -2.54 0.08
N GLY A 128 20.53 -2.50 1.39
CA GLY A 128 20.70 -1.30 2.21
C GLY A 128 19.62 -0.23 2.07
N THR A 129 19.10 0.03 0.87
CA THR A 129 18.02 1.01 0.65
C THR A 129 16.77 0.30 0.15
N PRO A 130 15.62 0.43 0.86
CA PRO A 130 14.36 -0.16 0.41
C PRO A 130 13.89 0.40 -0.93
N HIS A 131 13.22 -0.45 -1.73
CA HIS A 131 12.69 -0.04 -3.02
C HIS A 131 11.32 0.67 -2.97
N PHE A 132 10.67 0.77 -1.82
CA PHE A 132 9.45 1.60 -1.72
C PHE A 132 9.79 3.10 -1.77
N ASP A 133 8.81 3.92 -2.16
CA ASP A 133 9.07 5.35 -2.42
C ASP A 133 9.15 6.17 -1.12
N ILE A 134 8.21 5.96 -0.18
CA ILE A 134 8.07 6.71 1.07
C ILE A 134 7.85 5.77 2.24
N GLY A 135 6.62 5.25 2.41
CA GLY A 135 6.25 4.43 3.55
C GLY A 135 6.36 2.93 3.30
N ALA A 136 6.64 2.18 4.37
CA ALA A 136 6.84 0.74 4.32
C ALA A 136 5.53 -0.06 4.15
N VAL A 137 4.41 0.49 4.67
CA VAL A 137 3.07 -0.11 4.57
C VAL A 137 2.10 0.97 4.10
N HIS A 138 1.34 0.67 3.06
CA HIS A 138 0.28 1.54 2.55
C HIS A 138 -1.08 0.93 2.85
N LEU A 139 -1.95 1.71 3.49
CA LEU A 139 -3.27 1.30 3.94
C LEU A 139 -4.34 2.21 3.34
N ILE A 140 -5.45 1.62 2.88
CA ILE A 140 -6.63 2.34 2.35
C ILE A 140 -7.90 1.70 2.91
N SER A 141 -8.95 2.49 3.15
CA SER A 141 -10.25 1.98 3.52
C SER A 141 -11.14 1.63 2.31
N ARG A 142 -12.03 0.66 2.48
CA ARG A 142 -13.04 0.32 1.49
C ARG A 142 -14.01 1.48 1.26
N SER A 143 -14.39 2.18 2.32
CA SER A 143 -15.29 3.34 2.22
C SER A 143 -14.69 4.47 1.38
N SER A 144 -13.39 4.76 1.52
CA SER A 144 -12.68 5.73 0.68
C SER A 144 -12.65 5.30 -0.79
N LEU A 145 -12.36 4.03 -1.08
CA LEU A 145 -12.38 3.49 -2.44
C LEU A 145 -13.76 3.61 -3.09
N THR A 146 -14.83 3.28 -2.34
CA THR A 146 -16.21 3.37 -2.81
C THR A 146 -16.61 4.82 -3.10
N ALA A 147 -16.27 5.74 -2.20
CA ALA A 147 -16.56 7.16 -2.40
C ALA A 147 -15.84 7.73 -3.61
N LEU A 148 -14.55 7.43 -3.76
CA LEU A 148 -13.79 7.88 -4.94
C LEU A 148 -14.38 7.33 -6.25
N ALA A 149 -14.82 6.08 -6.27
CA ALA A 149 -15.46 5.49 -7.44
C ALA A 149 -16.77 6.22 -7.83
N ALA A 150 -17.52 6.72 -6.85
CA ALA A 150 -18.72 7.51 -7.09
C ALA A 150 -18.42 8.94 -7.58
N GLU A 151 -17.26 9.50 -7.23
CA GLU A 151 -16.82 10.84 -7.63
C GLU A 151 -16.21 10.86 -9.05
N VAL A 152 -15.65 9.73 -9.53
CA VAL A 152 -15.02 9.64 -10.86
C VAL A 152 -16.10 9.62 -11.93
N PRO A 153 -16.09 10.56 -12.93
CA PRO A 153 -17.08 10.61 -13.98
C PRO A 153 -17.16 9.33 -14.81
N GLY A 154 -18.37 9.00 -15.29
CA GLY A 154 -18.60 7.87 -16.18
C GLY A 154 -18.87 6.52 -15.48
N GLY A 155 -19.05 6.50 -14.15
CA GLY A 155 -19.37 5.27 -13.40
C GLY A 155 -18.27 4.21 -13.48
N THR A 156 -17.04 4.65 -13.73
CA THR A 156 -15.89 3.76 -13.90
C THR A 156 -15.56 3.08 -12.58
N VAL A 157 -15.48 1.77 -12.58
CA VAL A 157 -14.93 1.03 -11.45
C VAL A 157 -13.50 1.52 -11.22
N VAL A 158 -13.22 2.01 -10.01
CA VAL A 158 -11.88 2.42 -9.60
C VAL A 158 -11.19 1.25 -8.89
N PRO A 159 -10.45 0.39 -9.61
CA PRO A 159 -9.85 -0.79 -9.00
C PRO A 159 -8.80 -0.41 -7.97
N VAL A 160 -8.77 -1.13 -6.86
CA VAL A 160 -7.76 -0.98 -5.80
C VAL A 160 -6.33 -1.08 -6.33
N ALA A 161 -6.13 -1.86 -7.39
CA ALA A 161 -4.84 -2.06 -8.05
C ALA A 161 -4.17 -0.74 -8.52
N ARG A 162 -4.95 0.33 -8.80
CA ARG A 162 -4.41 1.66 -9.14
C ARG A 162 -3.58 2.26 -8.02
N PHE A 163 -4.00 2.03 -6.77
CA PHE A 163 -3.40 2.64 -5.58
C PHE A 163 -2.31 1.80 -4.94
N ARG A 164 -2.28 0.49 -5.26
CA ARG A 164 -1.26 -0.44 -4.79
C ARG A 164 -1.10 -0.45 -3.27
N PRO A 165 -2.20 -0.54 -2.48
CA PRO A 165 -2.09 -0.67 -1.04
C PRO A 165 -1.54 -2.03 -0.63
N ASN A 166 -0.95 -2.11 0.56
CA ASN A 166 -0.62 -3.38 1.19
C ASN A 166 -1.82 -3.93 1.96
N ILE A 167 -2.60 -3.05 2.60
CA ILE A 167 -3.73 -3.43 3.44
C ILE A 167 -4.96 -2.62 3.01
N VAL A 168 -6.05 -3.31 2.74
CA VAL A 168 -7.38 -2.70 2.62
C VAL A 168 -8.15 -3.05 3.88
N ILE A 169 -8.72 -2.02 4.52
CA ILE A 169 -9.55 -2.18 5.72
C ILE A 169 -11.01 -1.87 5.42
N ALA A 170 -11.90 -2.62 6.06
CA ALA A 170 -13.33 -2.36 6.07
C ALA A 170 -13.80 -1.96 7.47
N GLY A 171 -14.67 -0.97 7.53
CA GLY A 171 -15.24 -0.48 8.78
C GLY A 171 -16.53 0.29 8.52
N LYS A 172 -17.23 0.66 9.58
CA LYS A 172 -18.54 1.35 9.49
C LYS A 172 -18.43 2.87 9.38
N TRP A 173 -17.24 3.39 9.08
CA TRP A 173 -17.00 4.84 9.01
C TRP A 173 -17.11 5.37 7.59
N GLY A 174 -17.30 6.68 7.51
CA GLY A 174 -17.32 7.41 6.27
C GLY A 174 -15.96 7.37 5.53
N PRO A 175 -15.91 7.83 4.29
CA PRO A 175 -14.68 7.87 3.52
C PRO A 175 -13.66 8.83 4.14
N GLY A 176 -12.39 8.45 4.13
CA GLY A 176 -11.27 9.25 4.64
C GLY A 176 -11.02 9.10 6.15
N PHE A 177 -11.74 8.23 6.84
CA PHE A 177 -11.54 8.04 8.28
C PHE A 177 -10.11 7.58 8.64
N GLU A 178 -9.43 6.92 7.74
CA GLU A 178 -8.03 6.53 7.92
C GLU A 178 -7.09 7.74 8.05
N ASP A 179 -7.47 8.90 7.53
CA ASP A 179 -6.69 10.13 7.63
C ASP A 179 -6.67 10.66 9.08
N ASP A 180 -7.73 10.42 9.88
CA ASP A 180 -7.82 10.79 11.29
C ASP A 180 -6.89 9.95 12.19
N TRP A 181 -6.28 8.91 11.63
CA TRP A 181 -5.35 8.04 12.35
C TRP A 181 -3.90 8.50 12.29
N ILE A 182 -3.59 9.55 11.54
CA ILE A 182 -2.23 10.08 11.43
C ILE A 182 -1.71 10.47 12.82
N GLY A 183 -0.51 9.98 13.15
CA GLY A 183 0.12 10.11 14.46
C GLY A 183 -0.40 9.15 15.54
N ARG A 184 -1.34 8.26 15.19
CA ARG A 184 -1.91 7.27 16.12
C ARG A 184 -1.33 5.87 15.88
N GLU A 185 -1.43 5.06 16.93
CA GLU A 185 -1.10 3.65 16.87
C GLU A 185 -2.32 2.83 16.43
N VAL A 186 -2.09 1.88 15.54
CA VAL A 186 -3.11 0.95 15.02
C VAL A 186 -2.66 -0.47 15.29
N SER A 187 -3.46 -1.22 16.04
CA SER A 187 -3.26 -2.65 16.29
C SER A 187 -4.01 -3.46 15.23
N ILE A 188 -3.35 -4.46 14.63
CA ILE A 188 -3.95 -5.41 13.67
C ILE A 188 -3.73 -6.83 14.19
N GLY A 189 -4.81 -7.58 14.35
CA GLY A 189 -4.77 -8.88 14.96
C GLY A 189 -4.31 -8.81 16.42
N GLU A 190 -3.50 -9.78 16.85
CA GLU A 190 -3.08 -9.90 18.25
C GLU A 190 -1.76 -9.20 18.54
N THR A 191 -0.83 -9.18 17.58
CA THR A 191 0.56 -8.83 17.83
C THR A 191 1.07 -7.64 17.04
N THR A 192 0.52 -7.39 15.85
CA THR A 192 1.03 -6.35 14.95
C THR A 192 0.57 -4.97 15.38
N ARG A 193 1.51 -4.02 15.46
CA ARG A 193 1.21 -2.61 15.69
C ARG A 193 1.89 -1.74 14.67
N LEU A 194 1.14 -0.79 14.17
CA LEU A 194 1.57 0.19 13.18
C LEU A 194 1.42 1.58 13.78
N GLU A 195 2.30 2.50 13.43
CA GLU A 195 2.08 3.93 13.60
C GLU A 195 1.75 4.52 12.23
N ILE A 196 0.60 5.19 12.12
CA ILE A 196 0.21 5.90 10.91
C ILE A 196 1.03 7.19 10.83
N THR A 197 1.78 7.36 9.74
CA THR A 197 2.78 8.43 9.65
C THR A 197 2.29 9.64 8.88
N GLU A 198 1.65 9.42 7.74
CA GLU A 198 1.25 10.50 6.83
C GLU A 198 0.22 10.02 5.80
N GLN A 199 -0.44 10.96 5.15
CA GLN A 199 -1.27 10.69 3.98
C GLN A 199 -0.40 10.24 2.79
N THR A 200 -0.98 9.41 1.93
CA THR A 200 -0.29 8.94 0.72
C THR A 200 -0.59 9.88 -0.45
N GLU A 201 0.38 10.71 -0.83
CA GLU A 201 0.28 11.51 -2.05
C GLU A 201 0.28 10.62 -3.30
N ARG A 202 -0.68 10.85 -4.17
CA ARG A 202 -0.86 10.09 -5.41
C ARG A 202 -0.25 10.83 -6.59
N CYS A 203 0.42 10.07 -7.45
CA CYS A 203 1.07 10.58 -8.65
C CYS A 203 0.43 10.00 -9.92
N VAL A 204 0.98 10.32 -11.07
CA VAL A 204 0.53 9.84 -12.38
C VAL A 204 0.31 8.33 -12.48
N THR A 205 0.99 7.53 -11.66
CA THR A 205 0.88 6.06 -11.65
C THR A 205 -0.56 5.56 -11.51
N VAL A 206 -1.41 6.25 -10.72
CA VAL A 206 -2.82 5.85 -10.55
C VAL A 206 -3.66 6.01 -11.82
N THR A 207 -3.17 6.76 -12.81
CA THR A 207 -3.85 6.98 -14.09
C THR A 207 -3.43 6.01 -15.18
N LEU A 208 -2.34 5.26 -14.96
CA LEU A 208 -1.74 4.42 -15.99
C LEU A 208 -2.55 3.16 -16.26
N PRO A 209 -2.53 2.68 -17.51
CA PRO A 209 -3.19 1.42 -17.87
C PRO A 209 -2.40 0.24 -17.31
N GLN A 210 -3.13 -0.81 -16.98
CA GLN A 210 -2.58 -2.14 -16.68
C GLN A 210 -3.59 -3.20 -17.16
N PRO A 211 -3.23 -4.47 -17.34
CA PRO A 211 -4.16 -5.50 -17.78
C PRO A 211 -5.46 -5.49 -16.98
N GLY A 212 -6.59 -5.36 -17.69
CA GLY A 212 -7.93 -5.24 -17.10
C GLY A 212 -8.27 -3.85 -16.51
N VAL A 213 -7.36 -2.87 -16.57
CA VAL A 213 -7.58 -1.52 -16.03
C VAL A 213 -7.16 -0.48 -17.08
N PRO A 214 -8.10 0.22 -17.73
CA PRO A 214 -7.77 1.20 -18.77
C PRO A 214 -7.08 2.43 -18.19
N ARG A 215 -6.43 3.22 -19.06
CA ARG A 215 -5.92 4.54 -18.65
C ARG A 215 -7.09 5.43 -18.23
N ASP A 216 -6.93 6.10 -17.08
CA ASP A 216 -7.95 7.01 -16.57
C ASP A 216 -7.30 8.19 -15.83
N LYS A 217 -7.35 9.37 -16.44
CA LYS A 217 -6.81 10.60 -15.86
C LYS A 217 -7.76 11.26 -14.85
N GLU A 218 -9.04 10.90 -14.90
CA GLU A 218 -10.06 11.52 -14.04
C GLU A 218 -9.84 11.13 -12.57
N VAL A 219 -9.34 9.91 -12.31
CA VAL A 219 -8.98 9.47 -10.95
C VAL A 219 -8.05 10.47 -10.26
N LEU A 220 -6.97 10.89 -10.92
CA LEU A 220 -6.02 11.85 -10.33
C LEU A 220 -6.60 13.27 -10.28
N ARG A 221 -7.45 13.66 -11.25
CA ARG A 221 -8.13 14.99 -11.24
C ARG A 221 -9.08 15.11 -10.06
N VAL A 222 -9.89 14.09 -9.80
CA VAL A 222 -10.81 14.07 -8.65
C VAL A 222 -10.02 14.18 -7.35
N LEU A 223 -8.95 13.41 -7.20
CA LEU A 223 -8.07 13.46 -6.03
C LEU A 223 -7.41 14.83 -5.85
N ALA A 224 -6.94 15.46 -6.95
CA ALA A 224 -6.33 16.79 -6.91
C ALA A 224 -7.33 17.85 -6.47
N LYS A 225 -8.58 17.77 -6.95
CA LYS A 225 -9.63 18.76 -6.64
C LYS A 225 -10.15 18.64 -5.21
N GLY A 226 -10.36 17.41 -4.72
CA GLY A 226 -11.06 17.16 -3.46
C GLY A 226 -10.15 16.80 -2.28
N ARG A 227 -8.92 16.30 -2.53
CA ARG A 227 -8.07 15.69 -1.51
C ARG A 227 -6.60 16.10 -1.59
N ASN A 228 -6.28 17.18 -2.29
CA ASN A 228 -4.90 17.64 -2.50
C ASN A 228 -3.97 16.49 -2.97
N THR A 229 -4.45 15.65 -3.89
CA THR A 229 -3.82 14.42 -4.39
C THR A 229 -3.62 13.29 -3.36
N ASN A 230 -4.03 13.45 -2.11
CA ASN A 230 -3.86 12.40 -1.09
C ASN A 230 -4.95 11.33 -1.16
N PHE A 231 -4.56 10.07 -0.92
CA PHE A 231 -5.51 8.95 -0.86
C PHE A 231 -4.91 7.73 -0.18
N GLY A 232 -5.45 7.38 0.99
CA GLY A 232 -4.91 6.39 1.91
C GLY A 232 -3.74 6.93 2.74
N VAL A 233 -3.19 6.12 3.61
CA VAL A 233 -2.16 6.49 4.57
C VAL A 233 -0.97 5.55 4.54
N TYR A 234 0.21 6.08 4.87
CA TYR A 234 1.39 5.29 5.15
C TYR A 234 1.49 4.96 6.63
N ALA A 235 2.10 3.81 6.90
CA ALA A 235 2.40 3.36 8.25
C ALA A 235 3.81 2.77 8.33
N LYS A 236 4.40 2.86 9.51
CA LYS A 236 5.59 2.12 9.91
C LYS A 236 5.20 1.03 10.92
N VAL A 237 5.91 -0.08 10.91
CA VAL A 237 5.72 -1.18 11.85
C VAL A 237 6.48 -0.86 13.13
N ILE A 238 5.76 -0.79 14.26
CA ILE A 238 6.35 -0.58 15.59
C ILE A 238 6.39 -1.86 16.42
N CYS A 239 5.49 -2.82 16.12
CA CYS A 239 5.56 -4.16 16.68
C CYS A 239 5.33 -5.18 15.57
N ALA A 240 6.33 -6.04 15.35
CA ALA A 240 6.29 -7.06 14.31
C ALA A 240 5.26 -8.16 14.65
N GLY A 241 4.60 -8.69 13.61
CA GLY A 241 3.63 -9.76 13.78
C GLY A 241 3.09 -10.26 12.44
N SER A 242 2.12 -11.15 12.49
CA SER A 242 1.39 -11.61 11.30
C SER A 242 0.07 -10.88 11.21
N VAL A 243 -0.32 -10.56 9.98
CA VAL A 243 -1.62 -9.96 9.64
C VAL A 243 -2.33 -10.90 8.68
N ARG A 244 -3.62 -11.15 8.92
CA ARG A 244 -4.47 -12.05 8.14
C ARG A 244 -5.72 -11.35 7.65
N PHE A 245 -6.28 -11.85 6.57
CA PHE A 245 -7.65 -11.51 6.19
C PHE A 245 -8.61 -11.71 7.39
N GLY A 246 -9.48 -10.75 7.64
CA GLY A 246 -10.45 -10.78 8.73
C GLY A 246 -9.91 -10.33 10.10
N ASP A 247 -8.61 -10.05 10.24
CA ASP A 247 -8.05 -9.55 11.50
C ASP A 247 -8.71 -8.24 11.92
N ARG A 248 -8.96 -8.10 13.22
CA ARG A 248 -9.50 -6.87 13.79
C ARG A 248 -8.48 -5.76 13.78
N VAL A 249 -8.93 -4.56 13.43
CA VAL A 249 -8.13 -3.33 13.43
C VAL A 249 -8.67 -2.40 14.51
N ARG A 250 -7.81 -1.94 15.42
CA ARG A 250 -8.16 -1.03 16.50
C ARG A 250 -7.19 0.14 16.52
N VAL A 251 -7.70 1.32 16.82
CA VAL A 251 -6.92 2.56 16.94
C VAL A 251 -6.88 2.97 18.40
N SER A 252 -5.69 3.29 18.90
CA SER A 252 -5.47 3.77 20.27
C SER A 252 -5.19 5.27 20.29
#